data_f2619675d2392ab17c837c1eb07c2b29
#
_entry.id   f2619675d2392ab17c837c1eb07c2b29
#
_cell.length_a   1.000
_cell.length_b   1.000
_cell.length_c   1.000
_cell.angle_alpha   90.00
_cell.angle_beta   90.00
_cell.angle_gamma   90.00
#
_symmetry.space_group_name_H-M   'P 1'
#
loop_
_entity.id
_entity.type
_entity.pdbx_description
1 polymer ?
#
loop_
_entity_poly.entity_id
_entity_poly.type
_entity_poly.pdbx_seq_one_letter_code
_entity_poly.pdbx_strand_id
1 'polypeptide(L)'
;MQLFFHYNRIMNQKDILIYPTYFPSISHYIAMIDAKTVTFEVEDTFQKQTNRNRMYIYSPNGIQLLNISVKHDSANTNFKDIKIDNQHNWQKNHFKSLEAAYKNSPFYEYFIDDLRPLFEKKHEFMLDLNFEVFELVNDALGISIPFEKTTEYFHEVSNKTDFRYLVNGKKDATQIEPYTQVFDDKHGFINNLSILDLLFNEGRYAVDYLKQHSL
;
A
#
# COMPACT_ATOMS: atom_id res chain seq x y z
N MET A 1 -30.28 11.65 -0.20
CA MET A 1 -29.66 10.30 -0.23
C MET A 1 -28.16 10.35 0.13
N GLN A 2 -27.34 11.20 -0.46
CA GLN A 2 -25.90 11.33 -0.12
C GLN A 2 -25.62 11.70 1.35
N LEU A 3 -26.37 12.60 1.96
CA LEU A 3 -26.22 12.99 3.38
C LEU A 3 -26.49 11.82 4.35
N PHE A 4 -27.41 10.92 4.01
CA PHE A 4 -27.75 9.76 4.84
C PHE A 4 -26.65 8.68 4.77
N PHE A 5 -26.05 8.49 3.61
CA PHE A 5 -24.89 7.61 3.41
C PHE A 5 -23.67 8.14 4.17
N HIS A 6 -23.42 9.44 4.12
CA HIS A 6 -22.31 10.08 4.83
C HIS A 6 -22.45 9.98 6.35
N TYR A 7 -23.66 10.20 6.88
CA TYR A 7 -23.96 10.08 8.31
C TYR A 7 -23.81 8.66 8.83
N ASN A 8 -24.31 7.64 8.10
CA ASN A 8 -24.15 6.24 8.47
C ASN A 8 -22.69 5.77 8.41
N ARG A 9 -21.88 6.34 7.54
CA ARG A 9 -20.46 6.03 7.41
C ARG A 9 -19.66 6.54 8.61
N ILE A 10 -19.93 7.75 9.10
CA ILE A 10 -19.27 8.33 10.29
C ILE A 10 -19.60 7.53 11.55
N MET A 11 -20.84 7.04 11.67
CA MET A 11 -21.28 6.29 12.86
C MET A 11 -20.76 4.84 12.92
N ASN A 12 -20.22 4.31 11.81
CA ASN A 12 -19.71 2.95 11.72
C ASN A 12 -18.17 2.85 11.60
N GLN A 13 -17.45 3.96 11.80
CA GLN A 13 -15.98 3.94 11.78
C GLN A 13 -15.44 3.04 12.89
N LYS A 14 -14.61 2.06 12.52
CA LYS A 14 -14.01 1.09 13.43
C LYS A 14 -12.52 1.35 13.57
N ASP A 15 -12.00 1.04 14.74
CA ASP A 15 -10.56 0.88 14.91
C ASP A 15 -10.12 -0.39 14.20
N ILE A 16 -9.03 -0.33 13.46
CA ILE A 16 -8.52 -1.47 12.69
C ILE A 16 -7.09 -1.81 13.11
N LEU A 17 -6.70 -3.08 12.89
CA LEU A 17 -5.34 -3.56 13.02
C LEU A 17 -4.85 -4.07 11.67
N ILE A 18 -3.70 -3.56 11.19
CA ILE A 18 -3.16 -3.87 9.87
C ILE A 18 -1.62 -3.83 9.89
N TYR A 19 -0.96 -4.46 8.94
CA TYR A 19 0.50 -4.31 8.79
C TYR A 19 0.86 -3.11 7.92
N PRO A 20 1.94 -2.36 8.24
CA PRO A 20 2.52 -1.40 7.33
C PRO A 20 3.18 -2.15 6.16
N THR A 21 2.95 -1.68 4.93
CA THR A 21 3.40 -2.34 3.70
C THR A 21 4.08 -1.37 2.74
N TYR A 22 4.91 -1.92 1.86
CA TYR A 22 5.60 -1.16 0.82
C TYR A 22 4.63 -0.86 -0.33
N PHE A 23 4.28 0.41 -0.52
CA PHE A 23 3.22 0.87 -1.43
C PHE A 23 1.98 -0.03 -1.36
N PRO A 24 1.16 0.14 -0.32
CA PRO A 24 0.04 -0.73 -0.01
C PRO A 24 -0.83 -1.06 -1.22
N SER A 25 -1.45 -2.24 -1.22
CA SER A 25 -2.48 -2.56 -2.22
C SER A 25 -3.72 -1.68 -2.04
N ILE A 26 -4.55 -1.60 -3.06
CA ILE A 26 -5.82 -0.85 -3.03
C ILE A 26 -6.69 -1.34 -1.87
N SER A 27 -6.77 -2.65 -1.62
CA SER A 27 -7.51 -3.23 -0.49
C SER A 27 -7.04 -2.72 0.88
N HIS A 28 -5.72 -2.51 1.07
CA HIS A 28 -5.21 -1.88 2.29
C HIS A 28 -5.77 -0.47 2.49
N TYR A 29 -5.81 0.33 1.42
CA TYR A 29 -6.36 1.68 1.49
C TYR A 29 -7.87 1.69 1.67
N ILE A 30 -8.61 0.74 1.08
CA ILE A 30 -10.05 0.54 1.35
C ILE A 30 -10.28 0.26 2.85
N ALA A 31 -9.44 -0.58 3.47
CA ALA A 31 -9.54 -0.85 4.90
C ALA A 31 -9.24 0.39 5.76
N MET A 32 -8.29 1.24 5.34
CA MET A 32 -7.80 2.37 6.14
C MET A 32 -8.60 3.67 5.95
N ILE A 33 -9.18 3.91 4.74
CA ILE A 33 -9.74 5.22 4.37
C ILE A 33 -10.88 5.69 5.27
N ASP A 34 -11.65 4.78 5.83
CA ASP A 34 -12.77 5.05 6.73
C ASP A 34 -12.53 4.58 8.16
N ALA A 35 -11.32 4.15 8.48
CA ALA A 35 -11.00 3.75 9.83
C ALA A 35 -11.06 4.97 10.77
N LYS A 36 -11.59 4.78 11.99
CA LYS A 36 -11.51 5.77 13.06
C LYS A 36 -10.05 5.96 13.49
N THR A 37 -9.34 4.87 13.68
CA THR A 37 -7.91 4.82 13.98
C THR A 37 -7.30 3.58 13.33
N VAL A 38 -6.18 3.74 12.65
CA VAL A 38 -5.38 2.64 12.12
C VAL A 38 -4.31 2.27 13.15
N THR A 39 -4.32 1.03 13.62
CA THR A 39 -3.23 0.49 14.43
C THR A 39 -2.33 -0.34 13.54
N PHE A 40 -1.07 0.07 13.40
CA PHE A 40 -0.08 -0.70 12.67
C PHE A 40 0.60 -1.72 13.57
N GLU A 41 0.53 -3.00 13.17
CA GLU A 41 1.27 -4.10 13.82
C GLU A 41 2.75 -4.03 13.43
N VAL A 42 3.62 -3.71 14.38
CA VAL A 42 5.06 -3.54 14.18
C VAL A 42 5.92 -4.50 15.01
N GLU A 43 5.32 -5.22 15.95
CA GLU A 43 6.01 -6.12 16.88
C GLU A 43 6.03 -7.59 16.41
N ASP A 44 5.40 -7.90 15.25
CA ASP A 44 5.44 -9.24 14.67
C ASP A 44 6.80 -9.59 14.08
N THR A 45 7.05 -10.87 13.95
CA THR A 45 8.20 -11.42 13.23
C THR A 45 8.05 -11.21 11.73
N PHE A 46 9.13 -10.83 11.05
CA PHE A 46 9.11 -10.62 9.61
C PHE A 46 8.79 -11.91 8.84
N GLN A 47 7.77 -11.83 8.01
CA GLN A 47 7.37 -12.92 7.12
C GLN A 47 7.77 -12.61 5.68
N LYS A 48 8.60 -13.47 5.10
CA LYS A 48 9.00 -13.40 3.70
C LYS A 48 7.79 -13.58 2.78
N GLN A 49 7.88 -13.05 1.58
CA GLN A 49 6.86 -13.16 0.54
C GLN A 49 5.52 -12.49 0.88
N THR A 50 5.55 -11.42 1.66
CA THR A 50 4.41 -10.57 1.96
C THR A 50 4.61 -9.15 1.42
N ASN A 51 3.55 -8.34 1.40
CA ASN A 51 3.60 -6.95 0.94
C ASN A 51 4.39 -6.02 1.87
N ARG A 52 4.97 -6.53 2.97
CA ARG A 52 5.89 -5.76 3.82
C ARG A 52 7.09 -5.20 3.05
N ASN A 53 7.58 -5.95 2.03
CA ASN A 53 8.75 -5.57 1.24
C ASN A 53 8.54 -5.72 -0.27
N ARG A 54 7.29 -5.78 -0.73
CA ARG A 54 6.95 -5.91 -2.16
C ARG A 54 5.66 -5.21 -2.52
N MET A 55 5.56 -4.84 -3.79
CA MET A 55 4.33 -4.35 -4.40
C MET A 55 4.11 -4.97 -5.77
N TYR A 56 2.88 -4.93 -6.25
CA TYR A 56 2.50 -5.38 -7.59
C TYR A 56 2.02 -4.19 -8.42
N ILE A 57 2.56 -4.04 -9.62
CA ILE A 57 2.22 -2.97 -10.55
C ILE A 57 1.75 -3.54 -11.89
N TYR A 58 1.08 -2.71 -12.70
CA TYR A 58 0.72 -3.06 -14.06
C TYR A 58 1.83 -2.66 -15.03
N SER A 59 2.52 -3.62 -15.60
CA SER A 59 3.55 -3.38 -16.61
C SER A 59 3.05 -3.69 -18.02
N PRO A 60 3.78 -3.29 -19.08
CA PRO A 60 3.45 -3.66 -20.45
C PRO A 60 3.32 -5.18 -20.71
N ASN A 61 3.83 -6.00 -19.77
CA ASN A 61 3.78 -7.46 -19.82
C ASN A 61 2.80 -8.09 -18.82
N GLY A 62 1.87 -7.29 -18.27
CA GLY A 62 0.95 -7.71 -17.23
C GLY A 62 1.46 -7.41 -15.82
N ILE A 63 1.11 -8.23 -14.85
CA ILE A 63 1.51 -8.03 -13.45
C ILE A 63 3.02 -8.10 -13.31
N GLN A 64 3.62 -7.08 -12.70
CA GLN A 64 5.03 -7.05 -12.33
C GLN A 64 5.19 -6.94 -10.81
N LEU A 65 5.97 -7.86 -10.24
CA LEU A 65 6.38 -7.79 -8.84
C LEU A 65 7.62 -6.92 -8.70
N LEU A 66 7.56 -5.91 -7.83
CA LEU A 66 8.71 -5.14 -7.37
C LEU A 66 9.00 -5.51 -5.91
N ASN A 67 10.21 -6.02 -5.66
CA ASN A 67 10.59 -6.55 -4.35
C ASN A 67 11.88 -5.87 -3.84
N ILE A 68 11.86 -5.47 -2.58
CA ILE A 68 13.04 -4.98 -1.87
C ILE A 68 13.70 -6.15 -1.16
N SER A 69 14.97 -6.39 -1.45
CA SER A 69 15.76 -7.39 -0.75
C SER A 69 16.08 -6.95 0.67
N VAL A 70 15.99 -7.88 1.61
CA VAL A 70 16.36 -7.67 3.01
C VAL A 70 17.58 -8.53 3.37
N LYS A 71 18.35 -8.13 4.37
CA LYS A 71 19.57 -8.84 4.78
C LYS A 71 19.28 -10.28 5.21
N HIS A 72 20.23 -11.16 5.00
CA HIS A 72 20.05 -12.62 5.16
C HIS A 72 19.78 -13.09 6.61
N ASP A 73 20.17 -12.32 7.61
CA ASP A 73 19.95 -12.58 9.04
C ASP A 73 18.52 -12.26 9.52
N SER A 74 17.63 -11.93 8.60
CA SER A 74 16.25 -11.52 8.88
C SER A 74 15.30 -12.66 9.30
N ALA A 75 15.75 -13.93 9.30
CA ALA A 75 14.92 -15.03 9.78
C ALA A 75 14.69 -14.92 11.29
N ASN A 76 13.42 -14.95 11.73
CA ASN A 76 12.99 -14.75 13.13
C ASN A 76 13.33 -13.36 13.73
N THR A 77 13.61 -12.37 12.89
CA THR A 77 13.84 -11.00 13.34
C THR A 77 12.50 -10.24 13.36
N ASN A 78 12.28 -9.40 14.36
CA ASN A 78 11.11 -8.55 14.42
C ASN A 78 11.08 -7.62 13.22
N PHE A 79 9.89 -7.32 12.73
CA PHE A 79 9.73 -6.50 11.53
C PHE A 79 10.41 -5.12 11.67
N LYS A 80 10.36 -4.52 12.84
CA LYS A 80 11.01 -3.24 13.14
C LYS A 80 12.54 -3.25 12.96
N ASP A 81 13.19 -4.42 13.09
CA ASP A 81 14.65 -4.56 13.02
C ASP A 81 15.13 -5.04 11.64
N ILE A 82 14.22 -5.22 10.68
CA ILE A 82 14.55 -5.69 9.34
C ILE A 82 15.29 -4.63 8.56
N LYS A 83 16.54 -4.95 8.19
CA LYS A 83 17.40 -4.09 7.39
C LYS A 83 17.28 -4.38 5.90
N ILE A 84 17.21 -3.31 5.10
CA ILE A 84 17.23 -3.39 3.65
C ILE A 84 18.62 -3.78 3.16
N ASP A 85 18.67 -4.69 2.19
CA ASP A 85 19.91 -4.99 1.46
C ASP A 85 20.10 -3.97 0.33
N ASN A 86 20.96 -3.00 0.59
CA ASN A 86 21.31 -1.95 -0.36
C ASN A 86 22.44 -2.32 -1.33
N GLN A 87 22.87 -3.60 -1.39
CA GLN A 87 23.87 -4.04 -2.37
C GLN A 87 23.30 -4.05 -3.80
N HIS A 88 21.98 -4.21 -3.94
CA HIS A 88 21.28 -4.15 -5.20
C HIS A 88 20.63 -2.77 -5.40
N ASN A 89 20.68 -2.24 -6.60
CA ASN A 89 20.10 -0.92 -6.93
C ASN A 89 18.57 -1.00 -7.07
N TRP A 90 17.87 -1.46 -6.02
CA TRP A 90 16.43 -1.64 -6.05
C TRP A 90 15.69 -0.32 -6.32
N GLN A 91 16.15 0.80 -5.77
CA GLN A 91 15.53 2.11 -5.99
C GLN A 91 15.49 2.46 -7.48
N LYS A 92 16.64 2.40 -8.14
CA LYS A 92 16.75 2.70 -9.57
C LYS A 92 15.90 1.75 -10.41
N ASN A 93 15.87 0.46 -10.05
CA ASN A 93 15.09 -0.54 -10.78
C ASN A 93 13.59 -0.31 -10.60
N HIS A 94 13.13 -0.04 -9.37
CA HIS A 94 11.73 0.25 -9.10
C HIS A 94 11.28 1.54 -9.80
N PHE A 95 12.06 2.62 -9.70
CA PHE A 95 11.75 3.88 -10.36
C PHE A 95 11.62 3.72 -11.88
N LYS A 96 12.56 3.03 -12.53
CA LYS A 96 12.48 2.72 -13.96
C LYS A 96 11.27 1.84 -14.31
N SER A 97 10.91 0.90 -13.45
CA SER A 97 9.73 0.07 -13.66
C SER A 97 8.44 0.90 -13.57
N LEU A 98 8.35 1.83 -12.61
CA LEU A 98 7.23 2.76 -12.50
C LEU A 98 7.14 3.69 -13.72
N GLU A 99 8.26 4.22 -14.18
CA GLU A 99 8.31 5.05 -15.40
C GLU A 99 7.82 4.25 -16.62
N ALA A 100 8.34 3.04 -16.82
CA ALA A 100 7.95 2.19 -17.95
C ALA A 100 6.47 1.75 -17.88
N ALA A 101 5.93 1.58 -16.67
CA ALA A 101 4.56 1.18 -16.45
C ALA A 101 3.57 2.35 -16.63
N TYR A 102 3.88 3.53 -16.08
CA TYR A 102 2.87 4.56 -15.84
C TYR A 102 3.13 5.91 -16.51
N LYS A 103 4.24 6.12 -17.24
CA LYS A 103 4.52 7.41 -17.89
C LYS A 103 3.41 7.91 -18.85
N ASN A 104 2.57 7.00 -19.33
CA ASN A 104 1.43 7.32 -20.20
C ASN A 104 0.10 7.41 -19.43
N SER A 105 0.09 7.19 -18.12
CA SER A 105 -1.11 7.37 -17.30
C SER A 105 -1.42 8.84 -17.09
N PRO A 106 -2.69 9.24 -16.93
CA PRO A 106 -3.11 10.63 -16.92
C PRO A 106 -2.46 11.50 -15.83
N PHE A 107 -2.12 10.89 -14.68
CA PHE A 107 -1.62 11.63 -13.51
C PHE A 107 -0.18 11.27 -13.11
N TYR A 108 0.54 10.49 -13.91
CA TYR A 108 1.92 10.09 -13.59
C TYR A 108 2.84 11.29 -13.39
N GLU A 109 2.87 12.22 -14.34
CA GLU A 109 3.75 13.41 -14.27
C GLU A 109 3.42 14.32 -13.08
N TYR A 110 2.16 14.30 -12.63
CA TYR A 110 1.72 15.10 -11.49
C TYR A 110 2.30 14.62 -10.15
N PHE A 111 2.45 13.29 -9.98
CA PHE A 111 2.85 12.71 -8.70
C PHE A 111 4.29 12.19 -8.67
N ILE A 112 4.90 11.89 -9.82
CA ILE A 112 6.18 11.16 -9.84
C ILE A 112 7.33 11.97 -9.22
N ASP A 113 7.31 13.30 -9.31
CA ASP A 113 8.35 14.14 -8.75
C ASP A 113 8.30 14.18 -7.22
N ASP A 114 7.11 14.07 -6.62
CA ASP A 114 6.94 13.95 -5.17
C ASP A 114 7.41 12.58 -4.66
N LEU A 115 7.26 11.52 -5.47
CA LEU A 115 7.72 10.16 -5.15
C LEU A 115 9.22 9.95 -5.37
N ARG A 116 9.85 10.73 -6.25
CA ARG A 116 11.26 10.59 -6.66
C ARG A 116 12.24 10.56 -5.49
N PRO A 117 12.17 11.47 -4.47
CA PRO A 117 13.12 11.50 -3.37
C PRO A 117 13.22 10.17 -2.60
N LEU A 118 12.12 9.40 -2.53
CA LEU A 118 12.10 8.09 -1.90
C LEU A 118 13.03 7.08 -2.60
N PHE A 119 13.24 7.22 -3.91
CA PHE A 119 14.10 6.35 -4.71
C PHE A 119 15.54 6.89 -4.87
N GLU A 120 15.83 8.09 -4.38
CA GLU A 120 17.16 8.70 -4.49
C GLU A 120 18.01 8.53 -3.23
N LYS A 121 17.37 8.32 -2.06
CA LYS A 121 18.07 8.13 -0.79
C LYS A 121 18.17 6.66 -0.39
N LYS A 122 19.16 6.35 0.46
CA LYS A 122 19.28 5.02 1.07
C LYS A 122 18.38 4.93 2.30
N HIS A 123 17.68 3.80 2.39
CA HIS A 123 16.89 3.45 3.57
C HIS A 123 17.59 2.30 4.30
N GLU A 124 17.66 2.37 5.63
CA GLU A 124 18.30 1.32 6.43
C GLU A 124 17.27 0.27 6.84
N PHE A 125 16.12 0.69 7.39
CA PHE A 125 15.09 -0.21 7.91
C PHE A 125 13.87 -0.26 7.00
N MET A 126 13.32 -1.48 6.86
CA MET A 126 12.14 -1.70 6.02
C MET A 126 10.89 -1.03 6.58
N LEU A 127 10.75 -1.05 7.91
CA LEU A 127 9.62 -0.43 8.58
C LEU A 127 9.59 1.10 8.41
N ASP A 128 10.74 1.75 8.52
CA ASP A 128 10.85 3.21 8.33
C ASP A 128 10.46 3.61 6.92
N LEU A 129 10.94 2.86 5.92
CA LEU A 129 10.54 3.06 4.53
C LEU A 129 9.02 2.91 4.33
N ASN A 130 8.39 1.91 4.98
CA ASN A 130 6.96 1.69 4.84
C ASN A 130 6.14 2.85 5.43
N PHE A 131 6.57 3.43 6.55
CA PHE A 131 5.92 4.61 7.10
C PHE A 131 6.13 5.86 6.24
N GLU A 132 7.32 6.05 5.71
CA GLU A 132 7.58 7.15 4.78
C GLU A 132 6.71 7.05 3.52
N VAL A 133 6.59 5.84 2.96
CA VAL A 133 5.68 5.55 1.83
C VAL A 133 4.24 5.85 2.21
N PHE A 134 3.80 5.45 3.41
CA PHE A 134 2.44 5.70 3.88
C PHE A 134 2.13 7.20 3.97
N GLU A 135 3.01 7.99 4.57
CA GLU A 135 2.86 9.44 4.69
C GLU A 135 2.81 10.09 3.30
N LEU A 136 3.76 9.75 2.44
CA LEU A 136 3.86 10.32 1.09
C LEU A 136 2.66 9.98 0.20
N VAL A 137 2.14 8.76 0.27
CA VAL A 137 0.92 8.38 -0.47
C VAL A 137 -0.31 9.09 0.10
N ASN A 138 -0.41 9.26 1.42
CA ASN A 138 -1.50 10.03 2.04
C ASN A 138 -1.47 11.49 1.59
N ASP A 139 -0.29 12.11 1.52
CA ASP A 139 -0.12 13.47 1.02
C ASP A 139 -0.54 13.57 -0.45
N ALA A 140 -0.12 12.62 -1.29
CA ALA A 140 -0.52 12.55 -2.70
C ALA A 140 -2.03 12.37 -2.90
N LEU A 141 -2.68 11.59 -2.02
CA LEU A 141 -4.14 11.42 -2.01
C LEU A 141 -4.87 12.62 -1.37
N GLY A 142 -4.16 13.52 -0.69
CA GLY A 142 -4.77 14.66 0.05
C GLY A 142 -5.61 14.21 1.24
N ILE A 143 -5.21 13.13 1.92
CA ILE A 143 -5.91 12.56 3.08
C ILE A 143 -5.03 12.52 4.32
N SER A 144 -5.67 12.49 5.49
CA SER A 144 -5.01 12.28 6.77
C SER A 144 -5.67 11.09 7.47
N ILE A 145 -4.91 10.05 7.72
CA ILE A 145 -5.38 8.84 8.40
C ILE A 145 -4.73 8.81 9.79
N PRO A 146 -5.52 8.95 10.89
CA PRO A 146 -4.98 8.81 12.23
C PRO A 146 -4.46 7.40 12.47
N PHE A 147 -3.23 7.30 12.98
CA PHE A 147 -2.65 5.99 13.24
C PHE A 147 -1.87 5.93 14.56
N GLU A 148 -1.71 4.73 15.06
CA GLU A 148 -0.85 4.34 16.17
C GLU A 148 -0.07 3.06 15.82
N LYS A 149 0.96 2.75 16.60
CA LYS A 149 1.76 1.52 16.45
C LYS A 149 1.50 0.61 17.65
N THR A 150 1.52 -0.71 17.42
CA THR A 150 1.50 -1.67 18.54
C THR A 150 2.77 -1.54 19.38
N THR A 151 2.64 -1.83 20.66
CA THR A 151 3.77 -1.91 21.62
C THR A 151 4.11 -3.35 21.97
N GLU A 152 3.25 -4.29 21.60
CA GLU A 152 3.39 -5.73 21.76
C GLU A 152 2.59 -6.45 20.67
N TYR A 153 2.94 -7.71 20.38
CA TYR A 153 2.22 -8.50 19.40
C TYR A 153 0.99 -9.16 20.01
N PHE A 154 -0.17 -8.97 19.37
CA PHE A 154 -1.43 -9.60 19.75
C PHE A 154 -1.81 -10.70 18.77
N HIS A 155 -1.92 -11.95 19.25
CA HIS A 155 -2.40 -13.06 18.42
C HIS A 155 -3.85 -12.84 17.99
N GLU A 156 -4.69 -12.43 18.92
CA GLU A 156 -6.12 -12.13 18.70
C GLU A 156 -6.47 -10.74 19.21
N VAL A 157 -7.33 -10.05 18.48
CA VAL A 157 -7.86 -8.74 18.87
C VAL A 157 -9.38 -8.77 18.84
N SER A 158 -10.00 -8.37 19.95
CA SER A 158 -11.46 -8.36 20.08
C SER A 158 -12.08 -6.95 19.91
N ASN A 159 -11.28 -5.91 20.06
CA ASN A 159 -11.72 -4.51 20.07
C ASN A 159 -11.41 -3.74 18.78
N LYS A 160 -10.78 -4.39 17.80
CA LYS A 160 -10.44 -3.81 16.49
C LYS A 160 -10.78 -4.82 15.39
N THR A 161 -11.08 -4.32 14.19
CA THR A 161 -11.20 -5.21 13.03
C THR A 161 -9.82 -5.61 12.55
N ASP A 162 -9.53 -6.91 12.48
CA ASP A 162 -8.22 -7.43 12.10
C ASP A 162 -8.11 -7.59 10.59
N PHE A 163 -7.35 -6.72 9.95
CA PHE A 163 -7.02 -6.74 8.53
C PHE A 163 -5.58 -7.17 8.24
N ARG A 164 -4.89 -7.77 9.22
CA ARG A 164 -3.50 -8.23 9.03
C ARG A 164 -3.35 -9.25 7.89
N TYR A 165 -4.40 -9.99 7.57
CA TYR A 165 -4.38 -10.97 6.46
C TYR A 165 -4.11 -10.32 5.08
N LEU A 166 -4.45 -9.04 4.88
CA LEU A 166 -4.21 -8.30 3.62
C LEU A 166 -2.74 -8.20 3.25
N VAL A 167 -1.81 -8.31 4.21
CA VAL A 167 -0.37 -8.29 3.94
C VAL A 167 0.07 -9.40 2.98
N ASN A 168 -0.70 -10.47 2.88
CA ASN A 168 -0.42 -11.56 1.95
C ASN A 168 -1.20 -11.36 0.64
N GLY A 169 -0.66 -10.60 -0.29
CA GLY A 169 -1.31 -10.28 -1.55
C GLY A 169 -1.75 -11.49 -2.39
N LYS A 170 -1.15 -12.67 -2.18
CA LYS A 170 -1.59 -13.90 -2.85
C LYS A 170 -2.86 -14.50 -2.22
N LYS A 171 -3.12 -14.22 -0.94
CA LYS A 171 -4.28 -14.70 -0.19
C LYS A 171 -5.38 -13.65 -0.08
N ASP A 172 -5.08 -12.41 -0.45
CA ASP A 172 -6.06 -11.34 -0.50
C ASP A 172 -7.02 -11.59 -1.66
N ALA A 173 -8.23 -12.03 -1.34
CA ALA A 173 -9.28 -12.33 -2.29
C ALA A 173 -10.23 -11.16 -2.55
N THR A 174 -9.88 -9.95 -2.07
CA THR A 174 -10.69 -8.75 -2.24
C THR A 174 -10.92 -8.48 -3.73
N GLN A 175 -12.17 -8.33 -4.11
CA GLN A 175 -12.57 -7.90 -5.45
C GLN A 175 -12.95 -6.43 -5.38
N ILE A 176 -12.44 -5.65 -6.32
CA ILE A 176 -12.75 -4.23 -6.46
C ILE A 176 -13.38 -3.99 -7.84
N GLU A 177 -14.21 -2.96 -7.94
CA GLU A 177 -14.79 -2.58 -9.22
C GLU A 177 -13.70 -2.14 -10.20
N PRO A 178 -13.79 -2.50 -11.48
CA PRO A 178 -12.82 -2.07 -12.48
C PRO A 178 -12.80 -0.54 -12.64
N TYR A 179 -11.58 0.00 -12.80
CA TYR A 179 -11.31 1.35 -13.27
C TYR A 179 -10.35 1.29 -14.46
N THR A 180 -10.19 2.38 -15.20
CA THR A 180 -9.32 2.41 -16.38
C THR A 180 -7.84 2.25 -15.97
N GLN A 181 -7.17 1.25 -16.53
CA GLN A 181 -5.72 0.98 -16.31
C GLN A 181 -4.97 1.13 -17.64
N VAL A 182 -3.67 1.50 -17.57
CA VAL A 182 -2.85 1.86 -18.75
C VAL A 182 -2.80 0.78 -19.82
N PHE A 183 -2.91 -0.50 -19.45
CA PHE A 183 -2.80 -1.64 -20.36
C PHE A 183 -4.02 -2.55 -20.33
N ASP A 184 -5.19 -2.03 -19.95
CA ASP A 184 -6.42 -2.81 -19.85
C ASP A 184 -6.92 -3.30 -21.24
N ASP A 185 -6.62 -2.58 -22.30
CA ASP A 185 -6.85 -3.00 -23.70
C ASP A 185 -6.05 -4.25 -24.09
N LYS A 186 -4.89 -4.48 -23.44
CA LYS A 186 -3.97 -5.57 -23.77
C LYS A 186 -4.14 -6.81 -22.88
N HIS A 187 -4.36 -6.61 -21.58
CA HIS A 187 -4.38 -7.68 -20.59
C HIS A 187 -5.66 -7.73 -19.75
N GLY A 188 -6.61 -6.82 -20.01
CA GLY A 188 -7.80 -6.65 -19.19
C GLY A 188 -7.51 -6.01 -17.82
N PHE A 189 -8.54 -5.83 -17.02
CA PHE A 189 -8.42 -5.28 -15.68
C PHE A 189 -7.64 -6.23 -14.75
N ILE A 190 -6.64 -5.68 -14.07
CA ILE A 190 -5.86 -6.42 -13.05
C ILE A 190 -6.29 -5.92 -11.67
N ASN A 191 -6.89 -6.83 -10.91
CA ASN A 191 -7.46 -6.55 -9.61
C ASN A 191 -6.41 -6.26 -8.53
N ASN A 192 -6.69 -5.32 -7.64
CA ASN A 192 -6.00 -5.10 -6.37
C ASN A 192 -4.47 -4.92 -6.46
N LEU A 193 -4.02 -4.09 -7.38
CA LEU A 193 -2.61 -3.69 -7.49
C LEU A 193 -2.20 -2.72 -6.35
N SER A 194 -0.93 -2.28 -6.38
CA SER A 194 -0.47 -1.18 -5.54
C SER A 194 -1.35 0.06 -5.70
N ILE A 195 -1.52 0.81 -4.63
CA ILE A 195 -2.22 2.11 -4.62
C ILE A 195 -1.67 3.08 -5.69
N LEU A 196 -0.42 2.92 -6.10
CA LEU A 196 0.17 3.72 -7.18
C LEU A 196 -0.55 3.54 -8.52
N ASP A 197 -1.06 2.32 -8.80
CA ASP A 197 -1.84 2.09 -10.00
C ASP A 197 -3.11 2.95 -10.03
N LEU A 198 -3.85 2.96 -8.92
CA LEU A 198 -5.04 3.80 -8.78
C LEU A 198 -4.68 5.30 -8.81
N LEU A 199 -3.63 5.71 -8.10
CA LEU A 199 -3.20 7.09 -8.01
C LEU A 199 -2.80 7.66 -9.39
N PHE A 200 -2.02 6.92 -10.17
CA PHE A 200 -1.58 7.38 -11.49
C PHE A 200 -2.69 7.37 -12.55
N ASN A 201 -3.71 6.53 -12.41
CA ASN A 201 -4.82 6.46 -13.36
C ASN A 201 -6.00 7.37 -12.97
N GLU A 202 -6.34 7.48 -11.68
CA GLU A 202 -7.53 8.21 -11.20
C GLU A 202 -7.18 9.58 -10.55
N GLY A 203 -5.93 9.78 -10.13
CA GLY A 203 -5.47 11.03 -9.52
C GLY A 203 -6.32 11.40 -8.31
N ARG A 204 -6.88 12.61 -8.31
CA ARG A 204 -7.74 13.12 -7.23
C ARG A 204 -9.02 12.32 -7.01
N TYR A 205 -9.48 11.54 -8.00
CA TYR A 205 -10.68 10.70 -7.88
C TYR A 205 -10.39 9.37 -7.17
N ALA A 206 -9.12 9.03 -6.94
CA ALA A 206 -8.73 7.82 -6.23
C ALA A 206 -9.37 7.72 -4.83
N VAL A 207 -9.49 8.85 -4.11
CA VAL A 207 -10.14 8.89 -2.79
C VAL A 207 -11.64 8.56 -2.86
N ASP A 208 -12.33 9.11 -3.84
CA ASP A 208 -13.76 8.84 -4.04
C ASP A 208 -13.97 7.37 -4.45
N TYR A 209 -13.08 6.83 -5.30
CA TYR A 209 -13.07 5.43 -5.64
C TYR A 209 -12.89 4.53 -4.41
N LEU A 210 -11.87 4.78 -3.58
CA LEU A 210 -11.62 4.01 -2.35
C LEU A 210 -12.83 4.04 -1.42
N LYS A 211 -13.48 5.19 -1.28
CA LYS A 211 -14.66 5.38 -0.43
C LYS A 211 -15.93 4.69 -0.95
N GLN A 212 -16.00 4.25 -2.18
CA GLN A 212 -17.12 3.48 -2.71
C GLN A 212 -17.06 2.00 -2.32
N HIS A 213 -15.91 1.52 -1.85
CA HIS A 213 -15.67 0.15 -1.46
C HIS A 213 -15.67 -0.02 0.06
N SER A 214 -15.91 -1.26 0.53
CA SER A 214 -15.81 -1.69 1.94
C SER A 214 -15.32 -3.13 2.01
N LEU A 215 -14.60 -3.48 3.09
CA LEU A 215 -14.13 -4.84 3.40
C LEU A 215 -14.90 -5.45 4.56
#